data_76b8bac5b3198c44593000a931279470
#
_entry.id   76b8bac5b3198c44593000a931279470
#
_cell.length_a   1.000
_cell.length_b   1.000
_cell.length_c   1.000
_cell.angle_alpha   90.00
_cell.angle_beta   90.00
_cell.angle_gamma   90.00
#
_symmetry.space_group_name_H-M   'P 1'
#
loop_
_entity.id
_entity.type
_entity.pdbx_description
1 polymer ?
#
loop_
_entity_poly.entity_id
_entity_poly.type
_entity_poly.pdbx_seq_one_letter_code
_entity_poly.pdbx_strand_id
1 'polypeptide(L)'
;MSSSTYPAAQHVMVLYTGGTIGMQASANGLAPASGFEARMRDHLHSQPELVVPQWRFREMSPLIDSANMTPAYWQQLREAVVDAVDVQGCDSVLILHGTDTLAYSAAALSFLLLGLDVPVLLTGSMQPAGVPGSDAWPNLFGALA
;
A
#
# COMPACT_ATOMS: atom_id res chain seq x y z
N MET A 1 -14.08 -27.34 5.54
CA MET A 1 -13.24 -26.15 5.31
C MET A 1 -13.23 -25.86 3.81
N SER A 2 -13.93 -24.82 3.41
CA SER A 2 -13.93 -24.40 2.00
C SER A 2 -12.59 -23.73 1.73
N SER A 3 -11.73 -24.39 0.96
CA SER A 3 -10.52 -23.74 0.44
C SER A 3 -10.98 -22.61 -0.47
N SER A 4 -10.56 -21.39 -0.17
CA SER A 4 -10.74 -20.27 -1.07
C SER A 4 -10.17 -20.64 -2.44
N THR A 5 -11.02 -20.64 -3.45
CA THR A 5 -10.64 -21.00 -4.82
C THR A 5 -10.09 -19.82 -5.62
N TYR A 6 -9.74 -18.73 -4.96
CA TYR A 6 -9.09 -17.62 -5.65
C TYR A 6 -7.62 -17.97 -5.92
N PRO A 7 -7.16 -17.84 -7.16
CA PRO A 7 -5.74 -18.01 -7.47
C PRO A 7 -4.91 -16.98 -6.68
N ALA A 8 -3.71 -17.38 -6.28
CA ALA A 8 -2.77 -16.45 -5.67
C ALA A 8 -2.47 -15.28 -6.61
N ALA A 9 -2.40 -14.08 -6.07
CA ALA A 9 -2.04 -12.89 -6.84
C ALA A 9 -0.69 -13.09 -7.53
N GLN A 10 -0.60 -12.71 -8.80
CA GLN A 10 0.62 -12.85 -9.60
C GLN A 10 1.27 -11.50 -9.91
N HIS A 11 0.45 -10.45 -10.04
CA HIS A 11 0.90 -9.11 -10.42
C HIS A 11 0.23 -8.07 -9.53
N VAL A 12 0.90 -7.66 -8.48
CA VAL A 12 0.38 -6.71 -7.50
C VAL A 12 0.84 -5.30 -7.84
N MET A 13 -0.07 -4.33 -7.82
CA MET A 13 0.29 -2.92 -7.77
C MET A 13 0.34 -2.46 -6.31
N VAL A 14 1.49 -1.97 -5.86
CA VAL A 14 1.64 -1.32 -4.57
C VAL A 14 1.51 0.19 -4.78
N LEU A 15 0.45 0.77 -4.22
CA LEU A 15 0.22 2.22 -4.23
C LEU A 15 0.66 2.80 -2.88
N TYR A 16 1.61 3.72 -2.92
CA TYR A 16 2.13 4.37 -1.72
C TYR A 16 1.58 5.78 -1.59
N THR A 17 0.81 6.03 -0.54
CA THR A 17 0.16 7.33 -0.29
C THR A 17 0.91 8.21 0.70
N GLY A 18 1.91 7.67 1.38
CA GLY A 18 2.55 8.28 2.54
C GLY A 18 2.22 7.50 3.81
N GLY A 19 1.95 8.21 4.89
CA GLY A 19 1.67 7.61 6.19
C GLY A 19 2.93 7.17 6.94
N THR A 20 2.73 6.74 8.17
CA THR A 20 3.82 6.40 9.10
C THR A 20 4.78 5.36 8.56
N ILE A 21 4.28 4.40 7.79
CA ILE A 21 5.10 3.30 7.24
C ILE A 21 6.34 3.80 6.50
N GLY A 22 6.20 4.88 5.74
CA GLY A 22 7.27 5.44 4.94
C GLY A 22 7.91 6.70 5.51
N MET A 23 7.48 7.15 6.68
CA MET A 23 8.02 8.37 7.29
C MET A 23 9.50 8.24 7.61
N GLN A 24 10.19 9.35 7.48
CA GLN A 24 11.60 9.50 7.85
C GLN A 24 11.78 10.74 8.74
N ALA A 25 12.88 10.74 9.49
CA ALA A 25 13.23 11.89 10.31
C ALA A 25 13.49 13.12 9.44
N SER A 26 12.93 14.23 9.84
CA SER A 26 13.14 15.54 9.24
C SER A 26 13.49 16.59 10.32
N ALA A 27 13.79 17.79 9.91
CA ALA A 27 14.08 18.89 10.85
C ALA A 27 12.89 19.21 11.77
N ASN A 28 11.66 18.88 11.36
CA ASN A 28 10.42 19.13 12.08
C ASN A 28 9.76 17.86 12.65
N GLY A 29 10.52 16.77 12.81
CA GLY A 29 10.01 15.49 13.26
C GLY A 29 9.87 14.49 12.11
N LEU A 30 9.00 13.49 12.26
CA LEU A 30 8.71 12.51 11.21
C LEU A 30 7.84 13.14 10.12
N ALA A 31 8.20 12.89 8.87
CA ALA A 31 7.45 13.38 7.70
C ALA A 31 7.37 12.27 6.62
N PRO A 32 6.28 12.27 5.82
CA PRO A 32 6.20 11.42 4.64
C PRO A 32 7.41 11.64 3.73
N ALA A 33 8.02 10.57 3.26
CA ALA A 33 9.21 10.63 2.44
C ALA A 33 9.08 9.74 1.21
N SER A 34 9.56 10.23 0.08
CA SER A 34 9.68 9.44 -1.15
C SER A 34 10.78 8.39 -1.06
N GLY A 35 10.87 7.51 -2.06
CA GLY A 35 11.91 6.49 -2.13
C GLY A 35 11.58 5.21 -1.34
N PHE A 36 10.33 5.02 -0.93
CA PHE A 36 9.93 3.81 -0.20
C PHE A 36 10.12 2.54 -1.04
N GLU A 37 9.96 2.63 -2.36
CA GLU A 37 10.18 1.49 -3.26
C GLU A 37 11.60 0.92 -3.12
N ALA A 38 12.61 1.77 -3.09
CA ALA A 38 14.00 1.35 -2.93
C ALA A 38 14.21 0.62 -1.59
N ARG A 39 13.64 1.15 -0.51
CA ARG A 39 13.70 0.51 0.82
C ARG A 39 13.02 -0.85 0.85
N MET A 40 11.89 -0.99 0.16
CA MET A 40 11.17 -2.26 0.03
C MET A 40 12.02 -3.29 -0.75
N ARG A 41 12.65 -2.89 -1.85
CA ARG A 41 13.56 -3.74 -2.62
C ARG A 41 14.76 -4.19 -1.81
N ASP A 42 15.39 -3.27 -1.10
CA ASP A 42 16.54 -3.58 -0.24
C ASP A 42 16.17 -4.56 0.86
N HIS A 43 14.98 -4.38 1.48
CA HIS A 43 14.50 -5.31 2.50
C HIS A 43 14.28 -6.71 1.91
N LEU A 44 13.65 -6.82 0.75
CA LEU A 44 13.45 -8.12 0.07
C LEU A 44 14.78 -8.79 -0.28
N HIS A 45 15.79 -8.02 -0.74
CA HIS A 45 17.11 -8.58 -1.00
C HIS A 45 17.79 -9.11 0.26
N SER A 46 17.50 -8.52 1.42
CA SER A 46 18.04 -8.98 2.71
C SER A 46 17.32 -10.20 3.28
N GLN A 47 16.19 -10.58 2.72
CA GLN A 47 15.29 -11.65 3.20
C GLN A 47 14.95 -12.62 2.04
N PRO A 48 15.94 -13.37 1.53
CA PRO A 48 15.73 -14.20 0.33
C PRO A 48 14.71 -15.33 0.52
N GLU A 49 14.35 -15.65 1.77
CA GLU A 49 13.32 -16.62 2.11
C GLU A 49 11.90 -16.09 1.93
N LEU A 50 11.72 -14.77 1.81
CA LEU A 50 10.41 -14.19 1.56
C LEU A 50 10.00 -14.41 0.11
N VAL A 51 8.92 -15.16 -0.07
CA VAL A 51 8.31 -15.36 -1.39
C VAL A 51 7.15 -14.39 -1.53
N VAL A 52 7.27 -13.46 -2.47
CA VAL A 52 6.23 -12.49 -2.79
C VAL A 52 5.86 -12.59 -4.27
N PRO A 53 4.62 -12.23 -4.65
CA PRO A 53 4.24 -12.16 -6.06
C PRO A 53 5.06 -11.10 -6.81
N GLN A 54 4.99 -11.10 -8.13
CA GLN A 54 5.53 -9.98 -8.89
C GLN A 54 4.79 -8.70 -8.51
N TRP A 55 5.52 -7.62 -8.30
CA TRP A 55 4.92 -6.36 -7.89
C TRP A 55 5.49 -5.19 -8.67
N ARG A 56 4.65 -4.19 -8.85
CA ARG A 56 4.98 -2.86 -9.33
C ARG A 56 4.72 -1.87 -8.21
N PHE A 57 5.35 -0.72 -8.28
CA PHE A 57 5.22 0.30 -7.26
C PHE A 57 4.85 1.64 -7.90
N ARG A 58 3.89 2.33 -7.31
CA ARG A 58 3.53 3.68 -7.70
C ARG A 58 3.42 4.55 -6.47
N GLU A 59 4.25 5.57 -6.42
CA GLU A 59 4.16 6.63 -5.43
C GLU A 59 3.10 7.62 -5.85
N MET A 60 2.14 7.89 -4.96
CA MET A 60 1.11 8.89 -5.21
C MET A 60 1.67 10.29 -5.01
N SER A 61 1.11 11.28 -5.68
CA SER A 61 1.53 12.68 -5.56
C SER A 61 0.32 13.56 -5.29
N PRO A 62 0.35 14.35 -4.19
CA PRO A 62 1.38 14.39 -3.15
C PRO A 62 1.35 13.17 -2.24
N LEU A 63 2.46 12.89 -1.55
CA LEU A 63 2.45 12.05 -0.37
C LEU A 63 1.81 12.81 0.78
N ILE A 64 0.93 12.17 1.54
CA ILE A 64 0.19 12.84 2.61
C ILE A 64 0.32 12.11 3.95
N ASP A 65 0.20 12.87 5.01
CA ASP A 65 -0.27 12.35 6.29
C ASP A 65 -1.77 12.05 6.16
N SER A 66 -2.21 10.87 6.59
CA SER A 66 -3.60 10.46 6.43
C SER A 66 -4.60 11.33 7.21
N ALA A 67 -4.14 12.06 8.23
CA ALA A 67 -4.95 13.09 8.88
C ALA A 67 -5.44 14.18 7.90
N ASN A 68 -4.74 14.37 6.79
CA ASN A 68 -5.07 15.31 5.73
C ASN A 68 -5.82 14.68 4.54
N MET A 69 -6.35 13.47 4.69
CA MET A 69 -7.11 12.79 3.65
C MET A 69 -8.34 13.60 3.24
N THR A 70 -8.61 13.63 1.94
CA THR A 70 -9.74 14.34 1.35
C THR A 70 -10.52 13.46 0.37
N PRO A 71 -11.80 13.76 0.08
CA PRO A 71 -12.53 13.07 -0.98
C PRO A 71 -11.87 13.14 -2.36
N ALA A 72 -11.21 14.25 -2.67
CA ALA A 72 -10.45 14.39 -3.93
C ALA A 72 -9.29 13.40 -4.00
N TYR A 73 -8.63 13.12 -2.89
CA TYR A 73 -7.57 12.12 -2.83
C TYR A 73 -8.10 10.70 -3.00
N TRP A 74 -9.28 10.38 -2.47
CA TRP A 74 -9.96 9.10 -2.72
C TRP A 74 -10.26 8.90 -4.21
N GLN A 75 -10.63 9.96 -4.92
CA GLN A 75 -10.82 9.88 -6.38
C GLN A 75 -9.49 9.59 -7.10
N GLN A 76 -8.40 10.22 -6.70
CA GLN A 76 -7.07 9.91 -7.24
C GLN A 76 -6.68 8.45 -6.98
N LEU A 77 -6.95 7.93 -5.77
CA LEU A 77 -6.72 6.51 -5.45
C LEU A 77 -7.56 5.60 -6.33
N ARG A 78 -8.85 5.92 -6.49
CA ARG A 78 -9.73 5.17 -7.40
C ARG A 78 -9.15 5.11 -8.82
N GLU A 79 -8.77 6.24 -9.37
CA GLU A 79 -8.19 6.31 -10.72
C GLU A 79 -6.90 5.50 -10.82
N ALA A 80 -6.04 5.56 -9.81
CA ALA A 80 -4.80 4.78 -9.77
C ALA A 80 -5.06 3.27 -9.69
N VAL A 81 -6.06 2.84 -8.94
CA VAL A 81 -6.47 1.43 -8.84
C VAL A 81 -7.03 0.94 -10.18
N VAL A 82 -7.93 1.69 -10.78
CA VAL A 82 -8.53 1.32 -12.08
C VAL A 82 -7.45 1.26 -13.17
N ASP A 83 -6.54 2.23 -13.22
CA ASP A 83 -5.41 2.22 -14.14
C ASP A 83 -4.52 0.99 -13.95
N ALA A 84 -4.20 0.65 -12.69
CA ALA A 84 -3.38 -0.52 -12.39
C ALA A 84 -4.01 -1.82 -12.91
N VAL A 85 -5.32 -1.96 -12.80
CA VAL A 85 -6.05 -3.17 -13.20
C VAL A 85 -6.32 -3.17 -14.70
N ASP A 86 -6.96 -2.12 -15.21
CA ASP A 86 -7.48 -2.10 -16.59
C ASP A 86 -6.40 -1.82 -17.64
N VAL A 87 -5.39 -1.02 -17.28
CA VAL A 87 -4.33 -0.63 -18.23
C VAL A 87 -3.06 -1.43 -18.02
N GLN A 88 -2.64 -1.63 -16.76
CA GLN A 88 -1.38 -2.29 -16.45
C GLN A 88 -1.51 -3.80 -16.20
N GLY A 89 -2.74 -4.33 -16.17
CA GLY A 89 -3.01 -5.75 -16.05
C GLY A 89 -2.68 -6.35 -14.68
N CYS A 90 -2.67 -5.53 -13.63
CA CYS A 90 -2.51 -6.04 -12.28
C CYS A 90 -3.76 -6.80 -11.83
N ASP A 91 -3.57 -7.92 -11.14
CA ASP A 91 -4.65 -8.77 -10.64
C ASP A 91 -4.97 -8.52 -9.16
N SER A 92 -4.25 -7.60 -8.54
CA SER A 92 -4.49 -7.15 -7.17
C SER A 92 -3.81 -5.80 -6.92
N VAL A 93 -4.30 -5.08 -5.93
CA VAL A 93 -3.75 -3.79 -5.52
C VAL A 93 -3.56 -3.76 -4.02
N LEU A 94 -2.40 -3.31 -3.58
CA LEU A 94 -2.09 -3.05 -2.17
C LEU A 94 -1.84 -1.55 -1.99
N ILE A 95 -2.62 -0.92 -1.12
CA ILE A 95 -2.49 0.49 -0.80
C ILE A 95 -1.79 0.63 0.55
N LEU A 96 -0.63 1.26 0.56
CA LEU A 96 0.07 1.67 1.77
C LEU A 96 -0.47 3.02 2.22
N HIS A 97 -1.05 3.06 3.42
CA HIS A 97 -1.87 4.17 3.88
C HIS A 97 -1.56 4.49 5.35
N GLY A 98 -1.69 5.75 5.72
CA GLY A 98 -1.59 6.15 7.12
C GLY A 98 -2.74 5.61 7.96
N THR A 99 -2.50 5.37 9.25
CA THR A 99 -3.45 4.68 10.12
C THR A 99 -4.60 5.55 10.62
N ASP A 100 -4.45 6.88 10.63
CA ASP A 100 -5.47 7.79 11.17
C ASP A 100 -6.82 7.67 10.45
N THR A 101 -6.80 7.52 9.13
CA THR A 101 -8.00 7.48 8.31
C THR A 101 -8.10 6.25 7.41
N LEU A 102 -7.29 5.22 7.65
CA LEU A 102 -7.29 4.00 6.84
C LEU A 102 -8.67 3.37 6.75
N ALA A 103 -9.39 3.26 7.86
CA ALA A 103 -10.72 2.67 7.90
C ALA A 103 -11.73 3.49 7.08
N TYR A 104 -11.64 4.81 7.11
CA TYR A 104 -12.49 5.71 6.30
C TYR A 104 -12.20 5.58 4.82
N SER A 105 -10.93 5.55 4.45
CA SER A 105 -10.51 5.34 3.05
C SER A 105 -10.95 3.97 2.53
N ALA A 106 -10.80 2.92 3.34
CA ALA A 106 -11.29 1.58 2.99
C ALA A 106 -12.79 1.56 2.75
N ALA A 107 -13.57 2.20 3.62
CA ALA A 107 -15.00 2.32 3.46
C ALA A 107 -15.38 3.10 2.18
N ALA A 108 -14.75 4.24 1.94
CA ALA A 108 -15.01 5.05 0.74
C ALA A 108 -14.66 4.28 -0.55
N LEU A 109 -13.50 3.63 -0.59
CA LEU A 109 -13.05 2.87 -1.76
C LEU A 109 -13.93 1.64 -2.01
N SER A 110 -14.52 1.03 -0.98
CA SER A 110 -15.44 -0.09 -1.15
C SER A 110 -16.68 0.26 -2.01
N PHE A 111 -17.09 1.53 -1.98
CA PHE A 111 -18.16 2.05 -2.84
C PHE A 111 -17.63 2.58 -4.18
N LEU A 112 -16.51 3.29 -4.16
CA LEU A 112 -15.93 3.89 -5.37
C LEU A 112 -15.41 2.85 -6.37
N LEU A 113 -15.08 1.65 -5.90
CA LEU A 113 -14.56 0.55 -6.71
C LEU A 113 -15.59 -0.56 -6.96
N LEU A 114 -16.88 -0.27 -6.80
CA LEU A 114 -17.94 -1.23 -7.14
C LEU A 114 -17.79 -1.68 -8.60
N GLY A 115 -17.86 -2.99 -8.80
CA GLY A 115 -17.69 -3.61 -10.13
C GLY A 115 -16.24 -3.95 -10.49
N LEU A 116 -15.27 -3.59 -9.65
CA LEU A 116 -13.90 -4.06 -9.81
C LEU A 116 -13.80 -5.51 -9.31
N ASP A 117 -13.30 -6.41 -10.14
CA ASP A 117 -13.25 -7.85 -9.87
C ASP A 117 -11.84 -8.31 -9.47
N VAL A 118 -11.15 -7.52 -8.68
CA VAL A 118 -9.84 -7.85 -8.11
C VAL A 118 -9.77 -7.40 -6.65
N PRO A 119 -8.99 -8.09 -5.80
CA PRO A 119 -8.81 -7.65 -4.42
C PRO A 119 -8.03 -6.33 -4.34
N VAL A 120 -8.50 -5.45 -3.47
CA VAL A 120 -7.81 -4.21 -3.10
C VAL A 120 -7.66 -4.21 -1.59
N LEU A 121 -6.41 -4.26 -1.14
CA LEU A 121 -6.07 -4.30 0.27
C LEU A 121 -5.49 -2.95 0.70
N LEU A 122 -5.78 -2.55 1.94
CA LEU A 122 -5.14 -1.41 2.58
C LEU A 122 -4.37 -1.88 3.80
N THR A 123 -3.16 -1.41 3.94
CA THR A 123 -2.35 -1.63 5.14
C THR A 123 -1.50 -0.40 5.46
N GLY A 124 -0.97 -0.38 6.63
CA GLY A 124 -0.06 0.65 7.12
C GLY A 124 0.70 0.12 8.33
N SER A 125 1.35 1.00 9.05
CA SER A 125 2.03 0.64 10.28
C SER A 125 1.94 1.72 11.34
N MET A 126 2.08 1.32 12.59
CA MET A 126 2.14 2.24 13.72
C MET A 126 3.52 2.86 13.87
N GLN A 127 4.55 2.19 13.34
CA GLN A 127 5.93 2.66 13.38
C GLN A 127 6.54 2.73 11.98
N PRO A 128 7.46 3.69 11.74
CA PRO A 128 8.18 3.75 10.46
C PRO A 128 8.98 2.49 10.17
N ALA A 129 9.08 2.12 8.91
CA ALA A 129 9.80 0.92 8.47
C ALA A 129 11.28 0.89 8.87
N GLY A 130 11.90 2.05 9.09
CA GLY A 130 13.30 2.14 9.52
C GLY A 130 13.55 1.94 11.01
N VAL A 131 12.50 1.78 11.82
CA VAL A 131 12.62 1.60 13.27
C VAL A 131 12.77 0.10 13.59
N PRO A 132 13.77 -0.30 14.40
CA PRO A 132 13.91 -1.68 14.85
C PRO A 132 12.64 -2.16 15.57
N GLY A 133 12.13 -3.34 15.19
CA GLY A 133 10.91 -3.89 15.76
C GLY A 133 9.61 -3.29 15.21
N SER A 134 9.69 -2.49 14.17
CA SER A 134 8.51 -1.92 13.48
C SER A 134 7.57 -3.02 12.96
N ASP A 135 6.28 -2.73 13.02
CA ASP A 135 5.22 -3.54 12.42
C ASP A 135 5.10 -3.34 10.89
N ALA A 136 5.90 -2.45 10.30
CA ALA A 136 5.80 -2.09 8.88
C ALA A 136 6.02 -3.29 7.94
N TRP A 137 7.16 -3.96 8.06
CA TRP A 137 7.49 -5.07 7.17
C TRP A 137 6.57 -6.28 7.37
N PRO A 138 6.28 -6.73 8.61
CA PRO A 138 5.29 -7.78 8.82
C PRO A 138 3.93 -7.48 8.21
N ASN A 139 3.41 -6.26 8.38
CA ASN A 139 2.13 -5.86 7.80
C ASN A 139 2.16 -5.83 6.27
N LEU A 140 3.21 -5.25 5.69
CA LEU A 140 3.35 -5.15 4.24
C LEU A 140 3.48 -6.53 3.58
N PHE A 141 4.38 -7.37 4.07
CA PHE A 141 4.60 -8.69 3.48
C PHE A 141 3.49 -9.67 3.82
N GLY A 142 2.84 -9.54 4.97
CA GLY A 142 1.62 -10.27 5.27
C GLY A 142 0.47 -9.93 4.31
N ALA A 143 0.38 -8.68 3.86
CA ALA A 143 -0.63 -8.26 2.88
C ALA A 143 -0.30 -8.73 1.45
N LEU A 144 0.98 -8.95 1.12
CA LEU A 144 1.42 -9.47 -0.18
C LEU A 144 1.31 -11.01 -0.28
N ALA A 145 1.31 -11.68 0.86
CA ALA A 145 1.17 -13.14 0.90
C ALA A 145 -0.28 -13.54 0.61
#